data_d9ca93d076c1943484a208939483305c
#
_entry.id   d9ca93d076c1943484a208939483305c
#
_cell.length_a   1.000
_cell.length_b   1.000
_cell.length_c   1.000
_cell.angle_alpha   90.00
_cell.angle_beta   90.00
_cell.angle_gamma   90.00
#
_symmetry.space_group_name_H-M   'P 1'
#
loop_
_entity.id
_entity.type
_entity.pdbx_description
1 polymer ?
#
loop_
_entity_poly.entity_id
_entity_poly.type
_entity_poly.pdbx_seq_one_letter_code
_entity_poly.pdbx_strand_id
1 'polypeptide(L)'
;MDLKSKIRDVPDFPKKGIIFRDITPILKDPLALKQAVQELKYRCLGKRVDAIVGIESRGFILGSILAHELGVGFVPVRKEGKLPWTT
;
A
#
# COMPACT_ATOMS: atom_id res chain seq x y z
N MET A 1 3.40 -12.04 -14.02
CA MET A 1 2.47 -12.37 -12.91
C MET A 1 1.33 -11.36 -12.90
N ASP A 2 0.12 -11.83 -12.84
CA ASP A 2 -1.05 -10.97 -12.70
C ASP A 2 -1.35 -10.72 -11.22
N LEU A 3 -1.08 -9.51 -10.75
CA LEU A 3 -1.27 -9.16 -9.35
C LEU A 3 -2.74 -9.17 -8.94
N LYS A 4 -3.65 -8.89 -9.86
CA LYS A 4 -5.08 -8.92 -9.54
C LYS A 4 -5.55 -10.30 -9.09
N SER A 5 -4.96 -11.35 -9.64
CA SER A 5 -5.32 -12.71 -9.25
C SER A 5 -4.90 -13.04 -7.82
N LYS A 6 -4.02 -12.23 -7.24
CA LYS A 6 -3.54 -12.40 -5.87
C LYS A 6 -4.37 -11.63 -4.86
N ILE A 7 -5.30 -10.79 -5.32
CA ILE A 7 -6.16 -10.03 -4.42
C ILE A 7 -7.36 -10.90 -4.04
N ARG A 8 -7.59 -11.06 -2.75
CA ARG A 8 -8.70 -11.85 -2.24
C ARG A 8 -9.88 -10.95 -1.89
N ASP A 9 -11.06 -11.30 -2.39
CA ASP A 9 -12.29 -10.60 -2.04
C ASP A 9 -12.91 -11.25 -0.81
N VAL A 10 -13.22 -10.43 0.20
CA VAL A 10 -13.89 -10.86 1.41
C VAL A 10 -15.25 -10.17 1.45
N PRO A 11 -16.34 -10.89 1.11
CA PRO A 11 -17.67 -10.28 1.10
C PRO A 11 -18.16 -9.96 2.51
N ASP A 12 -19.00 -8.93 2.59
CA ASP A 12 -19.64 -8.54 3.84
C ASP A 12 -18.67 -8.24 4.97
N PHE A 13 -17.55 -7.62 4.62
CA PHE A 13 -16.55 -7.19 5.61
C PHE A 13 -16.13 -5.74 5.31
N PRO A 14 -16.05 -4.87 6.33
CA PRO A 14 -16.40 -5.09 7.75
C PRO A 14 -17.90 -5.06 8.02
N LYS A 15 -18.69 -4.76 7.01
CA LYS A 15 -20.15 -4.69 7.11
C LYS A 15 -20.80 -5.42 5.95
N LYS A 16 -22.03 -5.88 6.17
CA LYS A 16 -22.83 -6.48 5.11
C LYS A 16 -22.95 -5.51 3.94
N GLY A 17 -22.80 -6.02 2.73
CA GLY A 17 -22.88 -5.24 1.51
C GLY A 17 -21.57 -4.61 1.06
N ILE A 18 -20.50 -4.75 1.83
CA ILE A 18 -19.18 -4.23 1.49
C ILE A 18 -18.26 -5.39 1.17
N ILE A 19 -17.51 -5.27 0.06
CA ILE A 19 -16.50 -6.26 -0.30
C ILE A 19 -15.14 -5.71 0.09
N PHE A 20 -14.45 -6.41 0.99
CA PHE A 20 -13.08 -6.08 1.39
C PHE A 20 -12.11 -6.78 0.46
N ARG A 21 -11.19 -6.01 -0.12
CA ARG A 21 -10.16 -6.57 -1.01
C ARG A 21 -8.89 -6.78 -0.22
N ASP A 22 -8.52 -8.04 -0.05
CA ASP A 22 -7.40 -8.45 0.78
C ASP A 22 -6.16 -8.64 -0.06
N ILE A 23 -5.13 -7.83 0.20
CA ILE A 23 -3.85 -7.90 -0.51
C ILE A 23 -2.83 -8.78 0.22
N THR A 24 -3.23 -9.44 1.31
CA THR A 24 -2.31 -10.30 2.05
C THR A 24 -1.61 -11.34 1.16
N PRO A 25 -2.29 -11.96 0.17
CA PRO A 25 -1.60 -12.90 -0.70
C PRO A 25 -0.45 -12.28 -1.48
N ILE A 26 -0.53 -10.98 -1.82
CA ILE A 26 0.59 -10.27 -2.46
C ILE A 26 1.72 -10.08 -1.46
N LEU A 27 1.38 -9.68 -0.24
CA LEU A 27 2.39 -9.40 0.79
C LEU A 27 3.14 -10.65 1.22
N LYS A 28 2.48 -11.81 1.20
CA LYS A 28 3.08 -13.08 1.61
C LYS A 28 3.98 -13.70 0.54
N ASP A 29 3.77 -13.37 -0.70
CA ASP A 29 4.52 -13.93 -1.82
C ASP A 29 5.67 -12.99 -2.17
N PRO A 30 6.94 -13.39 -1.94
CA PRO A 30 8.08 -12.49 -2.19
C PRO A 30 8.14 -11.97 -3.63
N LEU A 31 7.78 -12.78 -4.60
CA LEU A 31 7.80 -12.35 -5.99
C LEU A 31 6.68 -11.37 -6.31
N ALA A 32 5.49 -11.62 -5.77
CA ALA A 32 4.36 -10.72 -5.98
C ALA A 32 4.60 -9.38 -5.28
N LEU A 33 5.13 -9.40 -4.06
CA LEU A 33 5.45 -8.17 -3.33
C LEU A 33 6.49 -7.35 -4.10
N LYS A 34 7.55 -8.00 -4.57
CA LYS A 34 8.59 -7.33 -5.35
C LYS A 34 8.00 -6.70 -6.61
N GLN A 35 7.15 -7.44 -7.31
CA GLN A 35 6.52 -6.94 -8.53
C GLN A 35 5.63 -5.72 -8.24
N ALA A 36 4.83 -5.78 -7.18
CA ALA A 36 3.98 -4.67 -6.80
C ALA A 36 4.80 -3.40 -6.54
N VAL A 37 5.89 -3.53 -5.81
CA VAL A 37 6.77 -2.40 -5.52
C VAL A 37 7.43 -1.88 -6.79
N GLN A 38 7.88 -2.77 -7.67
CA GLN A 38 8.50 -2.37 -8.93
C GLN A 38 7.52 -1.62 -9.84
N GLU A 39 6.26 -2.05 -9.89
CA GLU A 39 5.25 -1.36 -10.67
C GLU A 39 4.98 0.04 -10.12
N LEU A 40 4.97 0.20 -8.80
CA LEU A 40 4.81 1.52 -8.19
C LEU A 40 6.03 2.40 -8.49
N LYS A 41 7.23 1.85 -8.42
CA LYS A 41 8.45 2.60 -8.78
C LYS A 41 8.39 3.05 -10.23
N TYR A 42 7.94 2.18 -11.11
CA TYR A 42 7.84 2.52 -12.52
C TYR A 42 6.97 3.74 -12.75
N ARG A 43 5.87 3.85 -12.01
CA ARG A 43 4.97 5.01 -12.12
C ARG A 43 5.61 6.31 -11.63
N CYS A 44 6.70 6.22 -10.88
CA CYS A 44 7.42 7.39 -10.40
C CYS A 44 8.56 7.83 -11.33
N LEU A 45 8.84 7.05 -12.39
CA LEU A 45 9.91 7.38 -13.31
C LEU A 45 9.68 8.73 -13.98
N GLY A 46 10.75 9.52 -14.08
CA GLY A 46 10.69 10.84 -14.71
C GLY A 46 9.99 11.89 -13.87
N LYS A 47 9.58 11.55 -12.66
CA LYS A 47 8.93 12.48 -11.74
C LYS A 47 9.85 12.78 -10.58
N ARG A 48 9.82 14.01 -10.09
CA ARG A 48 10.50 14.35 -8.85
C ARG A 48 9.57 13.95 -7.70
N VAL A 49 10.06 13.04 -6.86
CA VAL A 49 9.32 12.57 -5.71
C VAL A 49 10.10 12.94 -4.45
N ASP A 50 9.52 13.78 -3.59
CA ASP A 50 10.17 14.24 -2.37
C ASP A 50 9.73 13.42 -1.15
N ALA A 51 8.55 12.82 -1.21
CA ALA A 51 8.04 11.96 -0.14
C ALA A 51 6.93 11.07 -0.68
N ILE A 52 6.67 9.99 0.02
CA ILE A 52 5.52 9.12 -0.26
C ILE A 52 4.52 9.30 0.87
N VAL A 53 3.26 9.46 0.50
CA VAL A 53 2.16 9.55 1.48
C VAL A 53 1.34 8.28 1.36
N GLY A 54 1.14 7.61 2.47
CA GLY A 54 0.31 6.40 2.52
C GLY A 54 -0.92 6.62 3.40
N ILE A 55 -2.07 6.23 2.89
CA ILE A 55 -3.34 6.37 3.59
C ILE A 55 -3.77 5.02 4.12
N GLU A 56 -4.06 4.95 5.41
CA GLU A 56 -4.49 3.75 6.11
C GLU A 56 -3.48 2.60 6.04
N SER A 57 -3.78 1.49 6.69
CA SER A 57 -2.82 0.42 6.95
C SER A 57 -2.21 -0.21 5.69
N ARG A 58 -3.01 -0.43 4.64
CA ARG A 58 -2.47 -1.02 3.39
C ARG A 58 -1.50 -0.06 2.70
N GLY A 59 -1.86 1.22 2.68
CA GLY A 59 -0.97 2.24 2.13
C GLY A 59 0.31 2.39 2.94
N PHE A 60 0.25 2.13 4.25
CA PHE A 60 1.44 2.19 5.10
C PHE A 60 2.44 1.11 4.70
N ILE A 61 1.97 -0.11 4.44
CA ILE A 61 2.85 -1.22 4.12
C ILE A 61 3.56 -0.99 2.79
N LEU A 62 2.80 -0.83 1.70
CA LEU A 62 3.39 -0.67 0.38
C LEU A 62 4.07 0.69 0.22
N GLY A 63 3.51 1.72 0.82
CA GLY A 63 4.07 3.07 0.73
C GLY A 63 5.42 3.19 1.42
N SER A 64 5.58 2.55 2.59
CA SER A 64 6.85 2.60 3.31
C SER A 64 7.95 1.87 2.54
N ILE A 65 7.62 0.72 1.92
CA ILE A 65 8.58 -0.01 1.10
C ILE A 65 8.98 0.83 -0.12
N LEU A 66 7.99 1.43 -0.78
CA LEU A 66 8.25 2.28 -1.94
C LEU A 66 9.13 3.47 -1.58
N ALA A 67 8.85 4.13 -0.45
CA ALA A 67 9.65 5.26 0.01
C ALA A 67 11.10 4.84 0.24
N HIS A 68 11.30 3.70 0.89
CA HIS A 68 12.63 3.16 1.12
C HIS A 68 13.36 2.91 -0.20
N GLU A 69 12.66 2.32 -1.18
CA GLU A 69 13.25 2.02 -2.49
C GLU A 69 13.61 3.28 -3.26
N LEU A 70 12.85 4.35 -3.09
CA LEU A 70 13.12 5.62 -3.77
C LEU A 70 14.09 6.51 -2.99
N GLY A 71 14.44 6.14 -1.77
CA GLY A 71 15.32 6.94 -0.93
C GLY A 71 14.67 8.22 -0.41
N VAL A 72 13.37 8.21 -0.20
CA VAL A 72 12.62 9.36 0.32
C VAL A 72 11.88 8.99 1.60
N GLY A 73 11.31 9.98 2.27
CA GLY A 73 10.56 9.73 3.49
C GLY A 73 9.16 9.23 3.22
N PHE A 74 8.53 8.72 4.27
CA PHE A 74 7.16 8.24 4.24
C PHE A 74 6.31 9.01 5.25
N VAL A 75 5.13 9.47 4.82
CA VAL A 75 4.21 10.20 5.67
C VAL A 75 2.92 9.38 5.81
N PRO A 76 2.65 8.84 7.00
CA PRO A 76 1.39 8.13 7.22
C PRO A 76 0.23 9.12 7.43
N VAL A 77 -0.90 8.81 6.83
CA VAL A 77 -2.13 9.59 6.99
C VAL A 77 -3.23 8.63 7.44
N ARG A 78 -3.84 8.93 8.56
CA ARG A 78 -4.94 8.13 9.09
C ARG A 78 -6.09 9.03 9.50
N LYS A 79 -7.23 8.40 9.73
CA LYS A 79 -8.40 9.08 10.26
C LYS A 79 -8.05 9.72 11.59
N GLU A 80 -8.60 10.89 11.85
CA GLU A 80 -8.37 11.65 13.10
C GLU A 80 -8.56 10.75 14.30
N GLY A 81 -7.66 10.87 15.27
CA GLY A 81 -7.70 10.08 16.50
C GLY A 81 -7.05 8.73 16.42
N LYS A 82 -6.62 8.30 15.24
CA LYS A 82 -5.97 7.00 15.06
C LYS A 82 -4.46 7.06 15.21
N LEU A 83 -3.87 8.24 15.15
CA LEU A 83 -2.44 8.44 15.38
C LEU A 83 -2.22 9.02 16.76
N PRO A 84 -1.09 8.65 17.42
CA PRO A 84 -0.81 9.14 18.78
C PRO A 84 -0.32 10.58 18.85
N TRP A 85 -0.16 11.23 17.73
CA TRP A 85 0.28 12.63 17.68
C TRP A 85 -0.62 13.42 16.73
N THR A 86 -0.59 14.74 16.92
CA THR A 86 -1.24 15.67 16.02
C THR A 86 -0.17 16.49 15.34
N THR A 87 -0.33 16.74 14.07
CA THR A 87 0.60 17.55 13.28
C THR A 87 -0.13 18.62 12.53
#